data_b1289177ca0c1101ed30277d67150740
#
_entry.id   b1289177ca0c1101ed30277d67150740
#
_cell.length_a   1.000
_cell.length_b   1.000
_cell.length_c   1.000
_cell.angle_alpha   90.00
_cell.angle_beta   90.00
_cell.angle_gamma   90.00
#
_symmetry.space_group_name_H-M   'P 1'
#
loop_
_entity.id
_entity.type
_entity.pdbx_description
1 polymer ?
#
loop_
_entity_poly.entity_id
_entity_poly.type
_entity_poly.pdbx_seq_one_letter_code
_entity_poly.pdbx_strand_id
1 'polypeptide(L)'
;MTLKGTTICAVYKDGKIAVAGDGQVTMGESTIFKATAKKVRRIYGGKVVTGFAGSVADAFALCERFEAKLEQYSGNLERAAVELAQDWRADKAMRKLEAMLIVASGETLMILSGTGEVITPDDGIAAVGSGGNYAMAAARALKQNTDLSAHEIAEKALHIAADICVFTNHNVIVEDV
;
A
#
# COMPACT_ATOMS: atom_id res chain seq x y z
N MET A 1 -14.67 14.89 -11.16
CA MET A 1 -15.16 13.53 -10.86
C MET A 1 -14.08 12.84 -10.06
N THR A 2 -14.35 12.49 -8.81
CA THR A 2 -13.34 11.94 -7.91
C THR A 2 -13.53 10.42 -7.87
N LEU A 3 -12.47 9.66 -8.25
CA LEU A 3 -12.42 8.22 -8.06
C LEU A 3 -11.76 7.94 -6.70
N LYS A 4 -12.48 7.27 -5.82
CA LYS A 4 -12.05 6.90 -4.47
C LYS A 4 -12.17 5.39 -4.28
N GLY A 5 -11.54 4.91 -3.25
CA GLY A 5 -11.64 3.53 -2.81
C GLY A 5 -10.32 2.80 -3.01
N THR A 6 -9.65 2.59 -1.92
CA THR A 6 -8.46 1.76 -1.86
C THR A 6 -8.22 1.41 -0.40
N THR A 7 -7.95 0.15 -0.15
CA THR A 7 -7.41 -0.30 1.11
C THR A 7 -6.22 -1.20 0.83
N ILE A 8 -5.09 -0.83 1.38
CA ILE A 8 -3.85 -1.63 1.35
C ILE A 8 -3.48 -1.94 2.79
N CYS A 9 -3.10 -3.18 3.05
CA CYS A 9 -2.55 -3.62 4.32
C CYS A 9 -1.29 -4.45 4.08
N ALA A 10 -0.21 -4.09 4.73
CA ALA A 10 1.04 -4.84 4.71
C ALA A 10 1.40 -5.31 6.12
N VAL A 11 1.90 -6.54 6.22
CA VAL A 11 2.24 -7.19 7.49
C VAL A 11 3.63 -7.80 7.38
N TYR A 12 4.51 -7.40 8.29
CA TYR A 12 5.78 -8.07 8.56
C TYR A 12 5.64 -8.97 9.77
N LYS A 13 5.92 -10.26 9.60
CA LYS A 13 5.92 -11.25 10.69
C LYS A 13 6.89 -12.38 10.36
N ASP A 14 7.72 -12.76 11.33
CA ASP A 14 8.64 -13.90 11.25
C ASP A 14 9.57 -13.86 10.02
N GLY A 15 10.14 -12.68 9.74
CA GLY A 15 11.05 -12.48 8.61
C GLY A 15 10.38 -12.42 7.23
N LYS A 16 9.05 -12.37 7.17
CA LYS A 16 8.27 -12.33 5.92
C LYS A 16 7.35 -11.12 5.88
N ILE A 17 7.19 -10.56 4.68
CA ILE A 17 6.22 -9.50 4.44
C ILE A 17 5.17 -9.97 3.43
N ALA A 18 3.92 -9.63 3.70
CA ALA A 18 2.83 -9.75 2.75
C ALA A 18 2.13 -8.41 2.58
N VAL A 19 1.80 -8.05 1.36
CA VAL A 19 1.08 -6.82 1.02
C VAL A 19 -0.23 -7.20 0.35
N ALA A 20 -1.35 -6.83 0.96
CA ALA A 20 -2.69 -7.10 0.46
C ALA A 20 -3.39 -5.82 0.02
N GLY A 21 -4.18 -5.90 -1.03
CA GLY A 21 -5.02 -4.80 -1.52
C GLY A 21 -6.37 -5.30 -2.00
N ASP A 22 -7.42 -4.49 -1.79
CA ASP A 22 -8.74 -4.75 -2.37
C ASP A 22 -8.83 -4.29 -3.83
N GLY A 23 -9.93 -4.62 -4.50
CA GLY A 23 -10.12 -4.31 -5.93
C GLY A 23 -11.08 -3.16 -6.22
N GLN A 24 -11.70 -2.52 -5.22
CA GLN A 24 -12.77 -1.57 -5.47
C GLN A 24 -12.25 -0.19 -5.92
N VAL A 25 -12.83 0.30 -6.99
CA VAL A 25 -12.74 1.72 -7.41
C VAL A 25 -14.16 2.28 -7.41
N THR A 26 -14.38 3.32 -6.61
CA THR A 26 -15.68 3.97 -6.45
C THR A 26 -15.67 5.34 -7.11
N MET A 27 -16.71 5.63 -7.89
CA MET A 27 -16.95 6.92 -8.50
C MET A 27 -17.86 7.74 -7.60
N GLY A 28 -17.37 8.91 -7.16
CA GLY A 28 -18.04 9.68 -6.13
C GLY A 28 -18.11 8.91 -4.83
N GLU A 29 -19.27 8.84 -4.20
CA GLU A 29 -19.48 8.20 -2.92
C GLU A 29 -20.43 6.98 -2.96
N SER A 30 -20.97 6.65 -4.15
CA SER A 30 -22.07 5.71 -4.25
C SER A 30 -22.00 4.68 -5.37
N THR A 31 -21.10 4.85 -6.36
CA THR A 31 -21.08 3.98 -7.53
C THR A 31 -19.77 3.18 -7.62
N ILE A 32 -19.87 1.86 -7.59
CA ILE A 32 -18.72 0.98 -7.86
C ILE A 32 -18.45 1.01 -9.36
N PHE A 33 -17.33 1.60 -9.74
CA PHE A 33 -16.89 1.74 -11.12
C PHE A 33 -16.09 0.52 -11.60
N LYS A 34 -15.28 -0.07 -10.70
CA LYS A 34 -14.51 -1.29 -10.94
C LYS A 34 -14.37 -2.06 -9.63
N ALA A 35 -14.49 -3.39 -9.70
CA ALA A 35 -14.42 -4.25 -8.53
C ALA A 35 -13.11 -5.05 -8.41
N THR A 36 -12.30 -5.08 -9.47
CA THR A 36 -11.12 -5.96 -9.59
C THR A 36 -9.86 -5.19 -10.01
N ALA A 37 -9.68 -3.97 -9.50
CA ALA A 37 -8.48 -3.19 -9.76
C ALA A 37 -7.27 -3.79 -9.03
N LYS A 38 -6.12 -3.82 -9.71
CA LYS A 38 -4.86 -4.24 -9.09
C LYS A 38 -4.18 -3.04 -8.46
N LYS A 39 -4.20 -2.96 -7.14
CA LYS A 39 -3.61 -1.88 -6.33
C LYS A 39 -2.30 -2.28 -5.66
N VAL A 40 -1.96 -3.55 -5.72
CA VAL A 40 -0.68 -4.10 -5.29
C VAL A 40 0.08 -4.57 -6.53
N ARG A 41 1.34 -4.21 -6.63
CA ARG A 41 2.17 -4.45 -7.81
C ARG A 41 3.59 -4.85 -7.42
N ARG A 42 4.17 -5.73 -8.25
CA ARG A 42 5.61 -6.01 -8.23
C ARG A 42 6.33 -5.11 -9.23
N ILE A 43 7.41 -4.51 -8.78
CA ILE A 43 8.30 -3.66 -9.59
C ILE A 43 9.76 -4.11 -9.41
N TYR A 44 10.70 -3.48 -10.11
CA TYR A 44 12.13 -3.76 -10.02
C TYR A 44 12.46 -5.24 -10.19
N GLY A 45 12.03 -5.82 -11.33
CA GLY A 45 12.24 -7.25 -11.61
C GLY A 45 11.56 -8.20 -10.62
N GLY A 46 10.46 -7.77 -9.99
CA GLY A 46 9.71 -8.56 -9.03
C GLY A 46 10.25 -8.55 -7.59
N LYS A 47 11.33 -7.82 -7.33
CA LYS A 47 12.01 -7.78 -6.02
C LYS A 47 11.35 -6.84 -5.02
N VAL A 48 10.54 -5.91 -5.48
CA VAL A 48 9.85 -4.91 -4.66
C VAL A 48 8.36 -5.01 -4.88
N VAL A 49 7.60 -5.03 -3.80
CA VAL A 49 6.13 -4.96 -3.83
C VAL A 49 5.69 -3.58 -3.40
N THR A 50 4.76 -2.98 -4.13
CA THR A 50 4.16 -1.68 -3.81
C THR A 50 2.66 -1.81 -3.66
N GLY A 51 2.10 -1.08 -2.70
CA GLY A 51 0.66 -0.88 -2.54
C GLY A 51 0.34 0.62 -2.53
N PHE A 52 -0.66 1.03 -3.28
CA PHE A 52 -0.96 2.44 -3.49
C PHE A 52 -2.40 2.79 -3.08
N ALA A 53 -2.55 3.86 -2.32
CA ALA A 53 -3.84 4.49 -2.01
C ALA A 53 -3.90 5.89 -2.63
N GLY A 54 -4.88 6.12 -3.51
CA GLY A 54 -5.07 7.36 -4.27
C GLY A 54 -5.70 7.10 -5.64
N SER A 55 -5.54 8.02 -6.59
CA SER A 55 -6.04 7.82 -7.95
C SER A 55 -5.18 6.82 -8.73
N VAL A 56 -5.79 6.10 -9.66
CA VAL A 56 -5.08 5.10 -10.48
C VAL A 56 -3.98 5.74 -11.34
N ALA A 57 -4.22 6.94 -11.88
CA ALA A 57 -3.24 7.67 -12.68
C ALA A 57 -2.02 8.06 -11.86
N ASP A 58 -2.23 8.51 -10.62
CA ASP A 58 -1.17 8.88 -9.70
C ASP A 58 -0.36 7.67 -9.25
N ALA A 59 -1.03 6.52 -9.07
CA ALA A 59 -0.39 5.25 -8.75
C ALA A 59 0.65 4.86 -9.79
N PHE A 60 0.29 4.94 -11.07
CA PHE A 60 1.22 4.61 -12.16
C PHE A 60 2.44 5.55 -12.16
N ALA A 61 2.21 6.85 -12.12
CA ALA A 61 3.28 7.83 -12.14
C ALA A 61 4.25 7.67 -10.97
N LEU A 62 3.73 7.40 -9.76
CA LEU A 62 4.56 7.18 -8.57
C LEU A 62 5.32 5.85 -8.62
N CYS A 63 4.70 4.78 -9.11
CA CYS A 63 5.38 3.50 -9.28
C CYS A 63 6.53 3.59 -10.29
N GLU A 64 6.32 4.25 -11.44
CA GLU A 64 7.37 4.47 -12.44
C GLU A 64 8.53 5.30 -11.89
N ARG A 65 8.23 6.38 -11.16
CA ARG A 65 9.27 7.21 -10.51
C ARG A 65 10.03 6.44 -9.42
N PHE A 66 9.32 5.61 -8.66
CA PHE A 66 9.95 4.80 -7.64
C PHE A 66 10.86 3.72 -8.24
N GLU A 67 10.43 3.07 -9.30
CA GLU A 67 11.25 2.09 -10.02
C GLU A 67 12.52 2.74 -10.59
N ALA A 68 12.41 3.95 -11.16
CA ALA A 68 13.58 4.72 -11.60
C ALA A 68 14.57 5.03 -10.47
N LYS A 69 14.06 5.33 -9.25
CA LYS A 69 14.93 5.51 -8.07
C LYS A 69 15.57 4.20 -7.63
N LEU A 70 14.85 3.09 -7.68
CA LEU A 70 15.43 1.77 -7.38
C LEU A 70 16.55 1.41 -8.36
N GLU A 71 16.38 1.67 -9.66
CA GLU A 71 17.44 1.49 -10.65
C GLU A 71 18.65 2.39 -10.34
N GLN A 72 18.41 3.68 -10.08
CA GLN A 72 19.47 4.66 -9.77
C GLN A 72 20.28 4.28 -8.54
N TYR A 73 19.65 3.71 -7.53
CA TYR A 73 20.28 3.34 -6.24
C TYR A 73 20.50 1.84 -6.07
N SER A 74 20.56 1.09 -7.18
CA SER A 74 20.89 -0.34 -7.22
C SER A 74 20.03 -1.21 -6.28
N GLY A 75 18.74 -0.89 -6.19
CA GLY A 75 17.75 -1.61 -5.40
C GLY A 75 17.75 -1.28 -3.90
N ASN A 76 18.49 -0.27 -3.47
CA ASN A 76 18.43 0.20 -2.08
C ASN A 76 17.08 0.85 -1.81
N LEU A 77 16.17 0.10 -1.14
CA LEU A 77 14.79 0.50 -0.92
C LEU A 77 14.69 1.79 -0.08
N GLU A 78 15.44 1.88 1.01
CA GLU A 78 15.41 3.02 1.92
C GLU A 78 15.88 4.30 1.19
N ARG A 79 16.98 4.20 0.46
CA ARG A 79 17.50 5.33 -0.32
C ARG A 79 16.52 5.77 -1.40
N ALA A 80 15.99 4.83 -2.16
CA ALA A 80 14.99 5.10 -3.20
C ALA A 80 13.72 5.74 -2.63
N ALA A 81 13.26 5.29 -1.47
CA ALA A 81 12.10 5.83 -0.78
C ALA A 81 12.30 7.27 -0.32
N VAL A 82 13.44 7.57 0.31
CA VAL A 82 13.78 8.94 0.74
C VAL A 82 13.88 9.90 -0.44
N GLU A 83 14.56 9.48 -1.51
CA GLU A 83 14.72 10.31 -2.71
C GLU A 83 13.37 10.55 -3.43
N LEU A 84 12.50 9.54 -3.51
CA LEU A 84 11.15 9.73 -4.05
C LEU A 84 10.34 10.69 -3.18
N ALA A 85 10.38 10.56 -1.87
CA ALA A 85 9.66 11.42 -0.95
C ALA A 85 10.11 12.89 -1.04
N GLN A 86 11.42 13.12 -1.21
CA GLN A 86 11.98 14.46 -1.45
C GLN A 86 11.50 15.05 -2.78
N ASP A 87 11.55 14.28 -3.86
CA ASP A 87 11.03 14.69 -5.17
C ASP A 87 9.54 14.99 -5.11
N TRP A 88 8.78 14.15 -4.42
CA TRP A 88 7.33 14.31 -4.23
C TRP A 88 7.02 15.61 -3.52
N ARG A 89 7.73 15.91 -2.45
CA ARG A 89 7.60 17.16 -1.69
C ARG A 89 8.00 18.38 -2.50
N ALA A 90 9.05 18.29 -3.34
CA ALA A 90 9.60 19.40 -4.10
C ALA A 90 8.78 19.75 -5.35
N ASP A 91 8.17 18.76 -5.99
CA ASP A 91 7.41 18.92 -7.23
C ASP A 91 6.00 19.47 -6.94
N LYS A 92 5.70 20.67 -7.49
CA LYS A 92 4.40 21.35 -7.28
C LYS A 92 3.20 20.55 -7.80
N ALA A 93 3.39 19.76 -8.86
CA ALA A 93 2.34 18.91 -9.41
C ALA A 93 2.14 17.67 -8.53
N MET A 94 3.22 17.01 -8.12
CA MET A 94 3.17 15.84 -7.25
C MET A 94 2.63 16.14 -5.85
N ARG A 95 2.94 17.30 -5.27
CA ARG A 95 2.40 17.69 -3.94
C ARG A 95 0.89 17.76 -3.84
N LYS A 96 0.21 17.92 -4.99
CA LYS A 96 -1.26 17.90 -5.05
C LYS A 96 -1.85 16.49 -5.02
N LEU A 97 -1.01 15.46 -5.11
CA LEU A 97 -1.46 14.07 -5.03
C LEU A 97 -1.76 13.72 -3.58
N GLU A 98 -3.02 13.57 -3.25
CA GLU A 98 -3.45 12.99 -1.98
C GLU A 98 -3.29 11.47 -2.06
N ALA A 99 -2.06 11.00 -1.87
CA ALA A 99 -1.71 9.61 -2.07
C ALA A 99 -0.76 9.12 -0.98
N MET A 100 -0.79 7.83 -0.74
CA MET A 100 0.16 7.12 0.12
C MET A 100 0.63 5.86 -0.60
N LEU A 101 1.91 5.56 -0.46
CA LEU A 101 2.56 4.40 -1.04
C LEU A 101 3.13 3.52 0.06
N ILE A 102 2.79 2.24 0.06
CA ILE A 102 3.48 1.22 0.85
C ILE A 102 4.50 0.56 -0.07
N VAL A 103 5.73 0.38 0.41
CA VAL A 103 6.81 -0.29 -0.31
C VAL A 103 7.44 -1.36 0.58
N ALA A 104 7.71 -2.52 -0.01
CA ALA A 104 8.29 -3.65 0.71
C ALA A 104 9.31 -4.41 -0.14
N SER A 105 10.42 -4.78 0.46
CA SER A 105 11.46 -5.64 -0.14
C SER A 105 12.28 -6.31 0.96
N GLY A 106 12.52 -7.61 0.84
CA GLY A 106 13.21 -8.38 1.87
C GLY A 106 12.48 -8.30 3.21
N GLU A 107 13.12 -7.73 4.22
CA GLU A 107 12.53 -7.51 5.55
C GLU A 107 12.15 -6.04 5.80
N THR A 108 12.25 -5.18 4.80
CA THR A 108 12.00 -3.75 4.92
C THR A 108 10.59 -3.41 4.44
N LEU A 109 9.83 -2.74 5.30
CA LEU A 109 8.47 -2.25 5.03
C LEU A 109 8.40 -0.77 5.38
N MET A 110 7.96 0.07 4.43
CA MET A 110 7.85 1.52 4.64
C MET A 110 6.57 2.08 4.04
N ILE A 111 6.14 3.21 4.60
CA ILE A 111 5.05 4.05 4.10
C ILE A 111 5.64 5.37 3.63
N LEU A 112 5.29 5.80 2.42
CA LEU A 112 5.66 7.10 1.87
C LEU A 112 4.39 7.94 1.70
N SER A 113 4.48 9.22 2.05
CA SER A 113 3.38 10.17 1.88
C SER A 113 3.75 11.34 0.95
N GLY A 114 2.74 12.00 0.40
CA GLY A 114 2.91 13.19 -0.44
C GLY A 114 3.47 14.40 0.30
N THR A 115 3.53 14.36 1.63
CA THR A 115 4.17 15.39 2.47
C THR A 115 5.70 15.20 2.58
N GLY A 116 6.22 14.12 2.00
CA GLY A 116 7.65 13.80 2.00
C GLY A 116 8.09 12.96 3.20
N GLU A 117 7.14 12.34 3.90
CA GLU A 117 7.45 11.46 5.02
C GLU A 117 7.74 10.04 4.55
N VAL A 118 8.72 9.42 5.19
CA VAL A 118 9.06 8.00 5.06
C VAL A 118 9.00 7.38 6.44
N ILE A 119 8.08 6.46 6.64
CA ILE A 119 7.79 5.87 7.95
C ILE A 119 7.98 4.37 7.90
N THR A 120 8.78 3.84 8.81
CA THR A 120 8.85 2.40 9.10
C THR A 120 7.91 2.10 10.26
N PRO A 121 6.91 1.21 10.12
CA PRO A 121 5.97 0.93 11.19
C PRO A 121 6.64 0.16 12.35
N ASP A 122 6.41 0.59 13.59
CA ASP A 122 7.03 0.01 14.79
C ASP A 122 6.65 -1.45 15.02
N ASP A 123 5.42 -1.81 14.70
CA ASP A 123 4.86 -3.15 14.91
C ASP A 123 4.87 -4.02 13.64
N GLY A 124 5.48 -3.53 12.56
CA GLY A 124 5.51 -4.22 11.27
C GLY A 124 4.17 -4.29 10.56
N ILE A 125 3.24 -3.37 10.85
CA ILE A 125 1.94 -3.27 10.19
C ILE A 125 1.79 -1.90 9.57
N ALA A 126 1.54 -1.86 8.28
CA ALA A 126 1.23 -0.66 7.53
C ALA A 126 -0.12 -0.80 6.84
N ALA A 127 -1.00 0.18 6.98
CA ALA A 127 -2.25 0.19 6.24
C ALA A 127 -2.59 1.61 5.80
N VAL A 128 -3.08 1.73 4.58
CA VAL A 128 -3.41 3.01 3.96
C VAL A 128 -4.73 2.92 3.19
N GLY A 129 -5.35 4.06 2.95
CA GLY A 129 -6.58 4.18 2.20
C GLY A 129 -7.84 4.22 3.07
N SER A 130 -9.00 4.16 2.43
CA SER A 130 -10.31 4.38 3.08
C SER A 130 -10.62 3.38 4.18
N GLY A 131 -10.29 2.10 3.99
CA GLY A 131 -10.43 1.05 5.00
C GLY A 131 -9.16 0.78 5.82
N GLY A 132 -8.13 1.62 5.66
CA GLY A 132 -6.81 1.40 6.26
C GLY A 132 -6.84 1.25 7.78
N ASN A 133 -7.58 2.09 8.48
CA ASN A 133 -7.67 2.01 9.95
C ASN A 133 -8.35 0.73 10.43
N TYR A 134 -9.35 0.23 9.71
CA TYR A 134 -10.00 -1.05 10.03
C TYR A 134 -9.06 -2.22 9.78
N ALA A 135 -8.38 -2.21 8.64
CA ALA A 135 -7.38 -3.23 8.31
C ALA A 135 -6.22 -3.24 9.31
N MET A 136 -5.72 -2.05 9.72
CA MET A 136 -4.65 -1.93 10.71
C MET A 136 -5.05 -2.49 12.06
N ALA A 137 -6.24 -2.14 12.55
CA ALA A 137 -6.75 -2.66 13.84
C ALA A 137 -6.91 -4.18 13.79
N ALA A 138 -7.48 -4.72 12.70
CA ALA A 138 -7.63 -6.15 12.49
C ALA A 138 -6.28 -6.87 12.42
N ALA A 139 -5.32 -6.34 11.64
CA ALA A 139 -3.99 -6.93 11.50
C ALA A 139 -3.22 -6.95 12.82
N ARG A 140 -3.30 -5.89 13.63
CA ARG A 140 -2.71 -5.84 14.97
C ARG A 140 -3.30 -6.89 15.90
N ALA A 141 -4.63 -7.00 15.95
CA ALA A 141 -5.31 -7.99 16.77
C ALA A 141 -4.94 -9.43 16.35
N LEU A 142 -4.93 -9.72 15.06
CA LEU A 142 -4.56 -11.04 14.54
C LEU A 142 -3.08 -11.36 14.80
N LYS A 143 -2.18 -10.41 14.60
CA LYS A 143 -0.75 -10.62 14.82
C LYS A 143 -0.42 -10.89 16.29
N GLN A 144 -1.11 -10.21 17.21
CA GLN A 144 -0.88 -10.34 18.65
C GLN A 144 -1.50 -11.58 19.28
N ASN A 145 -2.57 -12.12 18.69
CA ASN A 145 -3.40 -13.15 19.34
C ASN A 145 -3.50 -14.46 18.55
N THR A 146 -2.79 -14.59 17.40
CA THR A 146 -2.82 -15.80 16.58
C THR A 146 -1.46 -16.17 16.04
N ASP A 147 -1.31 -17.42 15.59
CA ASP A 147 -0.12 -17.92 14.91
C ASP A 147 -0.19 -17.82 13.37
N LEU A 148 -1.16 -17.05 12.84
CA LEU A 148 -1.33 -16.84 11.42
C LEU A 148 -0.06 -16.24 10.79
N SER A 149 0.22 -16.60 9.55
CA SER A 149 1.30 -16.05 8.74
C SER A 149 1.04 -14.58 8.38
N ALA A 150 2.08 -13.87 7.92
CA ALA A 150 1.93 -12.51 7.40
C ALA A 150 0.88 -12.44 6.27
N HIS A 151 0.90 -13.43 5.36
CA HIS A 151 -0.06 -13.56 4.26
C HIS A 151 -1.50 -13.64 4.78
N GLU A 152 -1.77 -14.60 5.67
CA GLU A 152 -3.11 -14.82 6.22
C GLU A 152 -3.62 -13.61 7.01
N ILE A 153 -2.74 -12.95 7.76
CA ILE A 153 -3.11 -11.74 8.52
C ILE A 153 -3.48 -10.61 7.57
N ALA A 154 -2.66 -10.34 6.55
CA ALA A 154 -2.93 -9.27 5.58
C ALA A 154 -4.24 -9.51 4.82
N GLU A 155 -4.48 -10.74 4.37
CA GLU A 155 -5.72 -11.12 3.67
C GLU A 155 -6.95 -10.97 4.56
N LYS A 156 -6.92 -11.53 5.78
CA LYS A 156 -8.04 -11.46 6.73
C LYS A 156 -8.33 -10.02 7.16
N ALA A 157 -7.29 -9.21 7.36
CA ALA A 157 -7.45 -7.81 7.72
C ALA A 157 -8.18 -7.02 6.62
N LEU A 158 -7.90 -7.31 5.34
CA LEU A 158 -8.62 -6.71 4.21
C LEU A 158 -10.09 -7.14 4.17
N HIS A 159 -10.39 -8.42 4.42
CA HIS A 159 -11.77 -8.91 4.48
C HIS A 159 -12.56 -8.28 5.62
N ILE A 160 -11.96 -8.13 6.80
CA ILE A 160 -12.58 -7.42 7.94
C ILE A 160 -12.83 -5.94 7.60
N ALA A 161 -11.86 -5.29 6.95
CA ALA A 161 -12.05 -3.91 6.49
C ALA A 161 -13.18 -3.80 5.45
N ALA A 162 -13.32 -4.79 4.56
CA ALA A 162 -14.38 -4.84 3.55
C ALA A 162 -15.78 -5.01 4.14
N ASP A 163 -15.90 -5.68 5.28
CA ASP A 163 -17.16 -5.82 6.01
C ASP A 163 -17.66 -4.49 6.64
N ILE A 164 -16.75 -3.52 6.80
CA ILE A 164 -17.02 -2.26 7.51
C ILE A 164 -17.01 -1.06 6.55
N CYS A 165 -16.00 -1.00 5.67
CA CYS A 165 -15.74 0.14 4.80
C CYS A 165 -16.47 -0.01 3.46
N VAL A 166 -17.40 0.89 3.16
CA VAL A 166 -18.16 0.89 1.90
C VAL A 166 -17.30 1.10 0.64
N PHE A 167 -16.06 1.56 0.80
CA PHE A 167 -15.10 1.77 -0.30
C PHE A 167 -14.11 0.60 -0.48
N THR A 168 -14.30 -0.50 0.23
CA THR A 168 -13.44 -1.69 0.23
C THR A 168 -14.26 -2.91 -0.12
N ASN A 169 -13.76 -3.80 -0.98
CA ASN A 169 -14.44 -5.04 -1.31
C ASN A 169 -13.61 -6.29 -0.99
N HIS A 170 -14.24 -7.45 -1.15
CA HIS A 170 -13.62 -8.77 -0.88
C HIS A 170 -12.78 -9.33 -2.04
N ASN A 171 -12.59 -8.60 -3.12
CA ASN A 171 -11.66 -8.98 -4.20
C ASN A 171 -10.24 -8.62 -3.77
N VAL A 172 -9.66 -9.42 -2.90
CA VAL A 172 -8.34 -9.19 -2.28
C VAL A 172 -7.25 -9.89 -3.09
N ILE A 173 -6.17 -9.17 -3.36
CA ILE A 173 -4.93 -9.70 -3.92
C ILE A 173 -3.86 -9.57 -2.85
N VAL A 174 -3.10 -10.64 -2.62
CA VAL A 174 -1.96 -10.65 -1.68
C VAL A 174 -0.69 -11.00 -2.45
N GLU A 175 0.36 -10.22 -2.21
CA GLU A 175 1.70 -10.46 -2.73
C GLU A 175 2.66 -10.68 -1.55
N ASP A 176 3.32 -11.83 -1.56
CA ASP A 176 4.40 -12.14 -0.62
C ASP A 176 5.74 -11.59 -1.14
N VAL A 177 6.51 -10.97 -0.27
CA VAL A 177 7.78 -10.32 -0.61
C VAL A 177 8.96 -11.28 -0.47
#